data_85580e941d629453942752f1bdf8e520
#
_entry.id   85580e941d629453942752f1bdf8e520
#
_cell.length_a   1.000
_cell.length_b   1.000
_cell.length_c   1.000
_cell.angle_alpha   90.00
_cell.angle_beta   90.00
_cell.angle_gamma   90.00
#
_symmetry.space_group_name_H-M   'P 1'
#
loop_
_entity.id
_entity.type
_entity.pdbx_description
1 polymer ?
#
loop_
_entity_poly.entity_id
_entity_poly.type
_entity_poly.pdbx_seq_one_letter_code
_entity_poly.pdbx_strand_id
1 'polypeptide(L)'
;MTEPIVRTEPLGGTALARAAIDGQRGEWYPEIPGSEQAWKARAEAVRASSGREWLDAIRPALSASGAAGARLARVAAGRGVVVTTGQQPGLFGGPIYTWSKALSALALADEIEAATGVPAAPVFWAANDDADFAEASWTAVAVAGGAERLTVAAGAPLGRTMADMPLGDVAPAFAALLRACGATVDARPIDVVRAAYRAGTTVGGAYLSLLRDLFEPFGIAVLDAAHASIAEAARPLLLRALDRASVVADALRERDEAIRAAGFTPQVAEVPGLSLVFERARDGGDKRRIPVTEAAAVAAQGDSPRRGLLSPNVLLRPVIERAILPTVAYVAGPGELSYFALVTAVAPALGLDSPLAVPRWSTTILEPHVVRILSSLGLEEAELAEPHRAEGRLARKAMSPALARALADLRQEVGRHSGAVSSALEASDLPLPTQVIDGAQRAIDHRLERLERRIVAAAKRRETETMTQIATARGALFPLGTRQERALNMLPFMARHGNVITDRMITGARAHARWLVGRNPETNPSAAAQAARRASSSESDVSAPRVESARTADA
;
A
#
# COMPACT_ATOMS: atom_id res chain seq x y z
N MET A 1 2.44 -28.87 -5.43
CA MET A 1 2.53 -28.08 -4.20
C MET A 1 1.12 -27.85 -3.71
N THR A 2 0.86 -28.15 -2.45
CA THR A 2 -0.48 -28.05 -1.82
C THR A 2 -0.65 -26.83 -0.94
N GLU A 3 0.45 -26.12 -0.62
CA GLU A 3 0.48 -24.99 0.29
C GLU A 3 0.75 -23.67 -0.43
N PRO A 4 0.23 -22.52 0.07
CA PRO A 4 0.45 -21.21 -0.51
C PRO A 4 1.92 -20.79 -0.34
N ILE A 5 2.46 -20.05 -1.30
CA ILE A 5 3.78 -19.43 -1.22
C ILE A 5 3.59 -17.97 -0.83
N VAL A 6 4.26 -17.52 0.21
CA VAL A 6 4.34 -16.10 0.60
C VAL A 6 5.71 -15.59 0.16
N ARG A 7 5.72 -14.67 -0.78
CA ARG A 7 6.95 -14.12 -1.35
C ARG A 7 7.11 -12.66 -0.96
N THR A 8 8.31 -12.29 -0.50
CA THR A 8 8.68 -10.90 -0.26
C THR A 8 8.79 -10.14 -1.58
N GLU A 9 8.28 -8.93 -1.60
CA GLU A 9 8.27 -8.05 -2.76
C GLU A 9 8.98 -6.73 -2.45
N PRO A 10 9.58 -6.09 -3.46
CA PRO A 10 10.01 -4.70 -3.33
C PRO A 10 8.79 -3.82 -2.98
N LEU A 11 8.93 -2.96 -1.97
CA LEU A 11 7.81 -2.12 -1.50
C LEU A 11 7.30 -1.18 -2.61
N GLY A 12 8.20 -0.67 -3.46
CA GLY A 12 7.85 0.24 -4.55
C GLY A 12 7.45 1.64 -4.05
N GLY A 13 6.59 2.31 -4.81
CA GLY A 13 6.10 3.65 -4.48
C GLY A 13 6.62 4.73 -5.43
N THR A 14 6.41 6.00 -5.06
CA THR A 14 6.91 7.18 -5.78
C THR A 14 8.44 7.23 -5.80
N ALA A 15 9.03 8.09 -6.62
CA ALA A 15 10.48 8.32 -6.60
C ALA A 15 10.96 8.77 -5.21
N LEU A 16 10.19 9.61 -4.52
CA LEU A 16 10.50 10.09 -3.18
C LEU A 16 10.44 8.96 -2.13
N ALA A 17 9.44 8.06 -2.21
CA ALA A 17 9.36 6.89 -1.34
C ALA A 17 10.56 5.95 -1.54
N ARG A 18 10.98 5.72 -2.79
CA ARG A 18 12.17 4.91 -3.09
C ARG A 18 13.44 5.55 -2.54
N ALA A 19 13.61 6.85 -2.72
CA ALA A 19 14.74 7.59 -2.15
C ALA A 19 14.81 7.47 -0.62
N ALA A 20 13.65 7.50 0.07
CA ALA A 20 13.58 7.26 1.52
C ALA A 20 14.00 5.84 1.90
N ILE A 21 13.52 4.80 1.17
CA ILE A 21 13.86 3.40 1.40
C ILE A 21 15.36 3.16 1.22
N ASP A 22 15.94 3.78 0.19
CA ASP A 22 17.36 3.64 -0.17
C ASP A 22 18.29 4.51 0.69
N GLY A 23 17.74 5.32 1.62
CA GLY A 23 18.51 6.22 2.49
C GLY A 23 19.16 7.39 1.76
N GLN A 24 18.62 7.80 0.61
CA GLN A 24 19.25 8.81 -0.27
C GLN A 24 18.93 10.26 0.11
N ARG A 25 18.08 10.54 1.07
CA ARG A 25 17.65 11.91 1.42
C ARG A 25 17.67 12.11 2.94
N GLY A 26 18.84 11.88 3.53
CA GLY A 26 19.06 12.03 4.96
C GLY A 26 18.72 13.41 5.52
N GLU A 27 18.74 14.46 4.70
CA GLU A 27 18.31 15.81 5.06
C GLU A 27 16.80 15.93 5.32
N TRP A 28 16.00 14.97 4.81
CA TRP A 28 14.54 14.97 4.96
C TRP A 28 14.01 13.84 5.83
N TYR A 29 14.84 12.86 6.14
CA TYR A 29 14.44 11.67 6.92
C TYR A 29 15.44 11.41 8.03
N PRO A 30 14.98 11.13 9.26
CA PRO A 30 15.86 10.58 10.28
C PRO A 30 16.51 9.30 9.77
N GLU A 31 17.79 9.12 10.04
CA GLU A 31 18.51 7.92 9.66
C GLU A 31 17.93 6.69 10.38
N ILE A 32 17.66 5.63 9.61
CA ILE A 32 17.29 4.35 10.17
C ILE A 32 18.55 3.74 10.80
N PRO A 33 18.53 3.37 12.11
CA PRO A 33 19.69 2.81 12.76
C PRO A 33 20.24 1.58 12.02
N GLY A 34 21.53 1.58 11.71
CA GLY A 34 22.19 0.53 10.91
C GLY A 34 22.84 -0.58 11.73
N SER A 35 22.69 -0.60 13.06
CA SER A 35 23.27 -1.59 13.95
C SER A 35 22.47 -1.73 15.24
N GLU A 36 22.67 -2.85 15.96
CA GLU A 36 22.05 -3.08 17.28
C GLU A 36 22.37 -1.96 18.26
N GLN A 37 23.62 -1.48 18.29
CA GLN A 37 24.03 -0.38 19.16
C GLN A 37 23.31 0.93 18.82
N ALA A 38 23.13 1.24 17.54
CA ALA A 38 22.41 2.43 17.11
C ALA A 38 20.90 2.33 17.46
N TRP A 39 20.29 1.15 17.33
CA TRP A 39 18.93 0.91 17.80
C TRP A 39 18.79 1.05 19.31
N LYS A 40 19.78 0.55 20.08
CA LYS A 40 19.80 0.72 21.54
C LYS A 40 19.87 2.20 21.92
N ALA A 41 20.78 2.96 21.32
CA ALA A 41 20.91 4.40 21.56
C ALA A 41 19.60 5.14 21.23
N ARG A 42 18.93 4.78 20.12
CA ARG A 42 17.62 5.35 19.77
C ARG A 42 16.54 4.99 20.77
N ALA A 43 16.46 3.72 21.19
CA ALA A 43 15.50 3.29 22.19
C ALA A 43 15.69 4.04 23.52
N GLU A 44 16.92 4.25 23.94
CA GLU A 44 17.28 5.02 25.15
C GLU A 44 16.86 6.50 25.01
N ALA A 45 17.13 7.12 23.87
CA ALA A 45 16.70 8.49 23.59
C ALA A 45 15.16 8.64 23.62
N VAL A 46 14.44 7.72 23.01
CA VAL A 46 12.97 7.68 23.03
C VAL A 46 12.45 7.55 24.46
N ARG A 47 13.03 6.64 25.26
CA ARG A 47 12.66 6.47 26.68
C ARG A 47 12.92 7.72 27.53
N ALA A 48 13.99 8.44 27.25
CA ALA A 48 14.34 9.65 27.96
C ALA A 48 13.35 10.81 27.69
N SER A 49 12.87 10.92 26.45
CA SER A 49 11.94 11.97 26.03
C SER A 49 10.45 11.65 26.24
N SER A 50 10.11 10.41 26.58
CA SER A 50 8.70 9.97 26.76
C SER A 50 8.24 10.08 28.21
N GLY A 51 6.97 10.46 28.39
CA GLY A 51 6.32 10.50 29.71
C GLY A 51 6.27 9.13 30.38
N ARG A 52 6.39 9.09 31.71
CA ARG A 52 6.39 7.81 32.46
C ARG A 52 5.01 7.15 32.47
N GLU A 53 3.95 7.95 32.47
CA GLU A 53 2.54 7.53 32.62
C GLU A 53 1.80 7.49 31.27
N TRP A 54 2.56 7.40 30.17
CA TRP A 54 1.97 7.42 28.82
C TRP A 54 0.87 6.37 28.63
N LEU A 55 1.09 5.15 29.17
CA LEU A 55 0.13 4.05 29.03
C LEU A 55 -1.16 4.33 29.78
N ASP A 56 -1.09 4.91 30.97
CA ASP A 56 -2.30 5.20 31.77
C ASP A 56 -3.15 6.27 31.11
N ALA A 57 -2.52 7.29 30.52
CA ALA A 57 -3.19 8.35 29.79
C ALA A 57 -4.02 7.82 28.58
N ILE A 58 -3.52 6.81 27.87
CA ILE A 58 -4.15 6.29 26.66
C ILE A 58 -4.80 4.91 26.84
N ARG A 59 -4.69 4.29 28.02
CA ARG A 59 -5.22 2.95 28.30
C ARG A 59 -6.68 2.75 27.86
N PRO A 60 -7.60 3.70 28.06
CA PRO A 60 -9.00 3.54 27.63
C PRO A 60 -9.16 3.41 26.10
N ALA A 61 -8.22 3.95 25.32
CA ALA A 61 -8.21 3.84 23.85
C ALA A 61 -7.58 2.53 23.33
N LEU A 62 -6.94 1.75 24.20
CA LEU A 62 -6.23 0.54 23.81
C LEU A 62 -7.10 -0.70 23.97
N SER A 63 -7.31 -1.43 22.90
CA SER A 63 -7.79 -2.81 22.92
C SER A 63 -6.58 -3.74 23.03
N ALA A 64 -6.24 -4.12 24.25
CA ALA A 64 -5.06 -4.93 24.56
C ALA A 64 -5.39 -5.87 25.74
N SER A 65 -5.86 -7.06 25.42
CA SER A 65 -6.05 -8.16 26.36
C SER A 65 -4.97 -9.24 26.15
N GLY A 66 -4.98 -10.27 26.97
CA GLY A 66 -4.13 -11.44 26.79
C GLY A 66 -2.65 -11.09 26.55
N ALA A 67 -2.07 -11.61 25.49
CA ALA A 67 -0.67 -11.42 25.13
C ALA A 67 -0.31 -9.96 24.86
N ALA A 68 -1.18 -9.22 24.17
CA ALA A 68 -0.97 -7.80 23.85
C ALA A 68 -0.95 -6.94 25.13
N GLY A 69 -1.89 -7.19 26.05
CA GLY A 69 -1.95 -6.48 27.33
C GLY A 69 -0.73 -6.77 28.22
N ALA A 70 -0.32 -8.03 28.34
CA ALA A 70 0.87 -8.41 29.09
C ALA A 70 2.16 -7.76 28.53
N ARG A 71 2.25 -7.69 27.19
CA ARG A 71 3.40 -7.07 26.52
C ARG A 71 3.46 -5.56 26.78
N LEU A 72 2.34 -4.83 26.65
CA LEU A 72 2.27 -3.41 26.98
C LEU A 72 2.56 -3.11 28.44
N ALA A 73 2.04 -3.92 29.36
CA ALA A 73 2.33 -3.78 30.79
C ALA A 73 3.84 -3.94 31.08
N ARG A 74 4.51 -4.91 30.44
CA ARG A 74 5.97 -5.10 30.53
C ARG A 74 6.73 -3.90 29.97
N VAL A 75 6.31 -3.35 28.83
CA VAL A 75 6.89 -2.15 28.24
C VAL A 75 6.75 -0.94 29.18
N ALA A 76 5.58 -0.72 29.77
CA ALA A 76 5.35 0.39 30.70
C ALA A 76 6.20 0.23 31.98
N ALA A 77 6.20 -0.94 32.62
CA ALA A 77 6.98 -1.23 33.82
C ALA A 77 8.49 -1.12 33.58
N GLY A 78 8.97 -1.63 32.43
CA GLY A 78 10.39 -1.60 32.05
C GLY A 78 10.84 -0.31 31.38
N ARG A 79 9.97 0.71 31.28
CA ARG A 79 10.23 1.91 30.49
C ARG A 79 10.70 1.55 29.08
N GLY A 80 10.02 0.62 28.44
CA GLY A 80 10.31 0.16 27.09
C GLY A 80 9.83 1.15 26.02
N VAL A 81 9.76 0.66 24.79
CA VAL A 81 9.37 1.43 23.61
C VAL A 81 8.23 0.73 22.86
N VAL A 82 7.58 1.45 21.95
CA VAL A 82 6.60 0.85 21.03
C VAL A 82 7.05 1.01 19.59
N VAL A 83 6.71 0.03 18.76
CA VAL A 83 6.75 0.14 17.31
C VAL A 83 5.31 0.34 16.84
N THR A 84 5.05 1.44 16.18
CA THR A 84 3.71 1.80 15.74
C THR A 84 3.54 1.58 14.24
N THR A 85 2.33 1.37 13.84
CA THR A 85 1.84 1.46 12.46
C THR A 85 0.38 1.84 12.51
N GLY A 86 -0.20 2.30 11.42
CA GLY A 86 -1.61 2.64 11.41
C GLY A 86 -2.24 2.52 10.05
N GLN A 87 -3.58 2.41 10.05
CA GLN A 87 -4.38 2.42 8.84
C GLN A 87 -5.77 2.96 9.13
N GLN A 88 -6.36 3.63 8.13
CA GLN A 88 -7.77 3.97 8.09
C GLN A 88 -8.62 2.70 8.03
N PRO A 89 -9.87 2.71 8.52
CA PRO A 89 -10.79 1.61 8.36
C PRO A 89 -10.94 1.18 6.90
N GLY A 90 -10.99 -0.11 6.67
CA GLY A 90 -11.32 -0.73 5.40
C GLY A 90 -12.32 -1.85 5.61
N LEU A 91 -13.23 -2.06 4.66
CA LEU A 91 -14.27 -3.08 4.77
C LEU A 91 -13.65 -4.45 5.06
N PHE A 92 -14.15 -5.13 6.10
CA PHE A 92 -13.65 -6.43 6.57
C PHE A 92 -12.14 -6.45 6.86
N GLY A 93 -11.60 -5.36 7.43
CA GLY A 93 -10.19 -5.24 7.78
C GLY A 93 -9.29 -4.67 6.67
N GLY A 94 -9.86 -4.36 5.50
CA GLY A 94 -9.14 -3.77 4.39
C GLY A 94 -8.23 -4.74 3.64
N PRO A 95 -7.30 -4.23 2.83
CA PRO A 95 -6.42 -5.04 1.99
C PRO A 95 -5.27 -5.70 2.77
N ILE A 96 -4.61 -6.67 2.14
CA ILE A 96 -3.49 -7.46 2.71
C ILE A 96 -2.42 -6.56 3.34
N TYR A 97 -2.16 -5.36 2.81
CA TYR A 97 -1.14 -4.47 3.36
C TYR A 97 -1.44 -4.03 4.81
N THR A 98 -2.70 -4.03 5.26
CA THR A 98 -3.06 -3.80 6.66
C THR A 98 -2.38 -4.84 7.56
N TRP A 99 -2.43 -6.10 7.13
CA TRP A 99 -1.75 -7.21 7.79
C TRP A 99 -0.23 -7.10 7.69
N SER A 100 0.30 -6.77 6.51
CA SER A 100 1.74 -6.57 6.32
C SER A 100 2.27 -5.47 7.25
N LYS A 101 1.53 -4.38 7.46
CA LYS A 101 1.87 -3.33 8.42
C LYS A 101 1.90 -3.87 9.85
N ALA A 102 0.82 -4.53 10.30
CA ALA A 102 0.72 -5.07 11.66
C ALA A 102 1.82 -6.09 11.96
N LEU A 103 2.06 -7.03 11.05
CA LEU A 103 3.11 -8.04 11.21
C LEU A 103 4.52 -7.46 11.09
N SER A 104 4.72 -6.40 10.31
CA SER A 104 6.00 -5.67 10.30
C SER A 104 6.27 -4.97 11.62
N ALA A 105 5.25 -4.36 12.24
CA ALA A 105 5.39 -3.74 13.55
C ALA A 105 5.68 -4.78 14.64
N LEU A 106 5.00 -5.93 14.59
CA LEU A 106 5.26 -7.06 15.48
C LEU A 106 6.71 -7.55 15.36
N ALA A 107 7.13 -7.89 14.15
CA ALA A 107 8.44 -8.43 13.89
C ALA A 107 9.56 -7.44 14.25
N LEU A 108 9.38 -6.15 13.93
CA LEU A 108 10.36 -5.13 14.27
C LEU A 108 10.46 -4.91 15.78
N ALA A 109 9.34 -4.94 16.51
CA ALA A 109 9.35 -4.86 17.96
C ALA A 109 10.08 -6.06 18.59
N ASP A 110 9.88 -7.28 18.08
CA ASP A 110 10.57 -8.48 18.51
C ASP A 110 12.09 -8.37 18.27
N GLU A 111 12.50 -7.94 17.08
CA GLU A 111 13.93 -7.83 16.74
C GLU A 111 14.62 -6.68 17.49
N ILE A 112 13.96 -5.54 17.72
CA ILE A 112 14.50 -4.45 18.55
C ILE A 112 14.69 -4.93 20.00
N GLU A 113 13.69 -5.61 20.57
CA GLU A 113 13.82 -6.15 21.93
C GLU A 113 14.95 -7.16 22.02
N ALA A 114 15.08 -8.08 21.07
CA ALA A 114 16.13 -9.08 21.03
C ALA A 114 17.53 -8.44 20.90
N ALA A 115 17.68 -7.43 20.04
CA ALA A 115 18.94 -6.77 19.77
C ALA A 115 19.38 -5.82 20.88
N THR A 116 18.44 -5.16 21.55
CA THR A 116 18.76 -4.06 22.49
C THR A 116 18.57 -4.42 23.98
N GLY A 117 17.79 -5.47 24.26
CA GLY A 117 17.32 -5.82 25.61
C GLY A 117 16.27 -4.84 26.16
N VAL A 118 15.83 -3.86 25.39
CA VAL A 118 14.78 -2.90 25.78
C VAL A 118 13.41 -3.50 25.44
N PRO A 119 12.48 -3.65 26.42
CA PRO A 119 11.15 -4.15 26.15
C PRO A 119 10.47 -3.35 25.03
N ALA A 120 9.91 -4.04 24.03
CA ALA A 120 9.25 -3.40 22.90
C ALA A 120 7.88 -4.04 22.61
N ALA A 121 6.88 -3.26 22.22
CA ALA A 121 5.55 -3.74 21.88
C ALA A 121 5.05 -3.14 20.56
N PRO A 122 4.34 -3.92 19.71
CA PRO A 122 3.65 -3.40 18.54
C PRO A 122 2.32 -2.75 18.94
N VAL A 123 2.03 -1.60 18.35
CA VAL A 123 0.74 -0.90 18.49
C VAL A 123 0.21 -0.55 17.12
N PHE A 124 -1.00 -0.99 16.81
CA PHE A 124 -1.71 -0.66 15.59
C PHE A 124 -2.66 0.51 15.83
N TRP A 125 -2.39 1.64 15.22
CA TRP A 125 -3.19 2.86 15.28
C TRP A 125 -4.36 2.76 14.28
N ALA A 126 -5.57 2.48 14.74
CA ALA A 126 -6.77 2.49 13.91
C ALA A 126 -7.28 3.93 13.78
N ALA A 127 -7.12 4.52 12.60
CA ALA A 127 -7.45 5.93 12.33
C ALA A 127 -8.96 6.13 12.12
N ASN A 128 -9.77 5.80 13.12
CA ASN A 128 -11.24 5.92 13.10
C ASN A 128 -11.74 7.36 13.15
N ASP A 129 -10.87 8.29 13.51
CA ASP A 129 -11.14 9.73 13.51
C ASP A 129 -11.15 10.32 12.09
N ASP A 130 -10.80 9.54 11.05
CA ASP A 130 -10.91 9.93 9.66
C ASP A 130 -12.37 9.90 9.18
N ALA A 131 -12.67 10.74 8.16
CA ALA A 131 -13.99 10.87 7.55
C ALA A 131 -14.04 10.31 6.10
N ASP A 132 -12.99 9.66 5.62
CA ASP A 132 -12.94 9.09 4.27
C ASP A 132 -13.71 7.77 4.19
N PHE A 133 -15.04 7.90 4.02
CA PHE A 133 -15.91 6.75 3.81
C PHE A 133 -15.63 6.04 2.48
N ALA A 134 -15.13 6.74 1.46
CA ALA A 134 -14.84 6.13 0.16
C ALA A 134 -13.75 5.05 0.29
N GLU A 135 -12.72 5.29 1.14
CA GLU A 135 -11.71 4.27 1.46
C GLU A 135 -12.28 3.17 2.36
N ALA A 136 -13.06 3.52 3.37
CA ALA A 136 -13.60 2.57 4.34
C ALA A 136 -14.67 1.61 3.78
N SER A 137 -15.34 1.99 2.69
CA SER A 137 -16.55 1.34 2.18
C SER A 137 -16.30 0.11 1.30
N TRP A 138 -15.07 -0.26 1.01
CA TRP A 138 -14.80 -1.33 0.06
C TRP A 138 -13.61 -2.23 0.42
N THR A 139 -13.60 -3.38 -0.20
CA THR A 139 -12.47 -4.32 -0.27
C THR A 139 -12.57 -5.11 -1.57
N ALA A 140 -11.59 -5.96 -1.89
CA ALA A 140 -11.68 -6.85 -3.04
C ALA A 140 -11.36 -8.29 -2.65
N VAL A 141 -11.91 -9.23 -3.41
CA VAL A 141 -11.64 -10.66 -3.29
C VAL A 141 -11.32 -11.27 -4.65
N ALA A 142 -10.43 -12.25 -4.69
CA ALA A 142 -10.18 -13.03 -5.89
C ALA A 142 -11.29 -14.07 -6.07
N VAL A 143 -11.77 -14.18 -7.31
CA VAL A 143 -12.83 -15.12 -7.70
C VAL A 143 -12.44 -15.83 -8.99
N ALA A 144 -13.17 -16.89 -9.35
CA ALA A 144 -13.02 -17.51 -10.65
C ALA A 144 -13.33 -16.48 -11.75
N GLY A 145 -12.40 -16.29 -12.68
CA GLY A 145 -12.54 -15.32 -13.76
C GLY A 145 -12.16 -13.88 -13.42
N GLY A 146 -11.56 -13.61 -12.24
CA GLY A 146 -11.07 -12.27 -11.95
C GLY A 146 -10.98 -11.88 -10.48
N ALA A 147 -11.28 -10.63 -10.19
CA ALA A 147 -11.43 -10.08 -8.85
C ALA A 147 -12.74 -9.30 -8.75
N GLU A 148 -13.43 -9.44 -7.64
CA GLU A 148 -14.68 -8.76 -7.32
C GLU A 148 -14.42 -7.67 -6.27
N ARG A 149 -14.93 -6.46 -6.52
CA ARG A 149 -14.95 -5.37 -5.55
C ARG A 149 -16.22 -5.45 -4.72
N LEU A 150 -16.06 -5.64 -3.42
CA LEU A 150 -17.14 -5.65 -2.43
C LEU A 150 -17.30 -4.24 -1.88
N THR A 151 -18.52 -3.74 -1.81
CA THR A 151 -18.81 -2.39 -1.34
C THR A 151 -19.97 -2.40 -0.36
N VAL A 152 -20.01 -1.40 0.52
CA VAL A 152 -21.13 -1.09 1.41
C VAL A 152 -21.55 0.36 1.22
N ALA A 153 -22.86 0.62 1.28
CA ALA A 153 -23.37 1.98 1.26
C ALA A 153 -23.21 2.65 2.64
N ALA A 154 -23.11 3.97 2.66
CA ALA A 154 -23.07 4.73 3.91
C ALA A 154 -24.41 4.59 4.67
N GLY A 155 -24.33 4.33 5.97
CA GLY A 155 -25.51 4.24 6.84
C GLY A 155 -26.07 5.61 7.27
N ALA A 156 -25.38 6.70 6.93
CA ALA A 156 -25.78 8.09 7.19
C ALA A 156 -25.11 9.03 6.16
N PRO A 157 -25.50 10.33 6.12
CA PRO A 157 -24.82 11.33 5.29
C PRO A 157 -23.31 11.37 5.54
N LEU A 158 -22.54 11.60 4.47
CA LEU A 158 -21.07 11.69 4.51
C LEU A 158 -20.61 12.87 5.36
N GLY A 159 -19.30 12.91 5.67
CA GLY A 159 -18.67 13.95 6.51
C GLY A 159 -18.48 13.53 7.97
N ARG A 160 -19.11 12.44 8.41
CA ARG A 160 -18.88 11.84 9.74
C ARG A 160 -17.57 11.10 9.80
N THR A 161 -16.94 11.08 10.97
CA THR A 161 -15.80 10.18 11.21
C THR A 161 -16.24 8.73 11.14
N MET A 162 -15.33 7.82 10.84
CA MET A 162 -15.66 6.39 10.81
C MET A 162 -16.10 5.86 12.17
N ALA A 163 -15.62 6.48 13.26
CA ALA A 163 -16.11 6.19 14.61
C ALA A 163 -17.61 6.48 14.79
N ASP A 164 -18.12 7.50 14.11
CA ASP A 164 -19.52 7.95 14.20
C ASP A 164 -20.39 7.54 13.00
N MET A 165 -19.79 7.00 11.93
CA MET A 165 -20.49 6.57 10.73
C MET A 165 -21.22 5.23 11.00
N PRO A 166 -22.56 5.21 11.01
CA PRO A 166 -23.29 3.96 11.16
C PRO A 166 -22.93 2.98 10.04
N LEU A 167 -22.82 1.72 10.41
CA LEU A 167 -22.57 0.65 9.42
C LEU A 167 -23.83 0.46 8.57
N GLY A 168 -23.68 0.52 7.25
CA GLY A 168 -24.74 0.21 6.31
C GLY A 168 -25.02 -1.30 6.22
N ASP A 169 -25.86 -1.70 5.24
CA ASP A 169 -26.12 -3.13 4.98
C ASP A 169 -24.87 -3.81 4.40
N VAL A 170 -24.26 -4.67 5.20
CA VAL A 170 -23.08 -5.46 4.81
C VAL A 170 -23.43 -6.86 4.31
N ALA A 171 -24.68 -7.27 4.36
CA ALA A 171 -25.07 -8.66 4.06
C ALA A 171 -24.68 -9.09 2.62
N PRO A 172 -24.88 -8.28 1.56
CA PRO A 172 -24.43 -8.64 0.22
C PRO A 172 -22.91 -8.80 0.11
N ALA A 173 -22.15 -7.87 0.71
CA ALA A 173 -20.69 -7.91 0.70
C ALA A 173 -20.15 -9.10 1.51
N PHE A 174 -20.78 -9.41 2.65
CA PHE A 174 -20.43 -10.56 3.47
C PHE A 174 -20.72 -11.90 2.76
N ALA A 175 -21.85 -12.01 2.07
CA ALA A 175 -22.17 -13.18 1.26
C ALA A 175 -21.13 -13.40 0.13
N ALA A 176 -20.67 -12.33 -0.50
CA ALA A 176 -19.61 -12.39 -1.52
C ALA A 176 -18.25 -12.79 -0.89
N LEU A 177 -17.90 -12.25 0.28
CA LEU A 177 -16.72 -12.67 1.03
C LEU A 177 -16.75 -14.18 1.35
N LEU A 178 -17.90 -14.70 1.82
CA LEU A 178 -18.07 -16.13 2.09
C LEU A 178 -17.85 -16.98 0.85
N ARG A 179 -18.41 -16.58 -0.30
CA ARG A 179 -18.15 -17.29 -1.58
C ARG A 179 -16.66 -17.31 -1.93
N ALA A 180 -15.96 -16.20 -1.71
CA ALA A 180 -14.52 -16.12 -1.96
C ALA A 180 -13.66 -16.96 -0.99
N CYS A 181 -14.16 -17.25 0.21
CA CYS A 181 -13.50 -18.19 1.14
C CYS A 181 -13.49 -19.63 0.61
N GLY A 182 -14.48 -20.03 -0.21
CA GLY A 182 -14.52 -21.38 -0.82
C GLY A 182 -14.49 -22.50 0.20
N ALA A 183 -13.65 -23.51 -0.03
CA ALA A 183 -13.44 -24.60 0.92
C ALA A 183 -12.66 -24.10 2.15
N THR A 184 -13.38 -23.81 3.20
CA THR A 184 -12.85 -23.25 4.45
C THR A 184 -12.19 -24.33 5.29
N VAL A 185 -10.91 -24.13 5.62
CA VAL A 185 -10.14 -24.97 6.57
C VAL A 185 -10.24 -24.39 7.98
N ASP A 186 -10.29 -23.06 8.10
CA ASP A 186 -10.43 -22.34 9.36
C ASP A 186 -11.62 -21.36 9.29
N ALA A 187 -12.66 -21.62 10.06
CA ALA A 187 -13.86 -20.79 10.12
C ALA A 187 -13.69 -19.53 11.01
N ARG A 188 -12.69 -19.50 11.89
CA ARG A 188 -12.49 -18.43 12.87
C ARG A 188 -12.45 -17.03 12.24
N PRO A 189 -11.72 -16.75 11.13
CA PRO A 189 -11.74 -15.42 10.51
C PRO A 189 -13.14 -14.97 10.08
N ILE A 190 -13.96 -15.91 9.61
CA ILE A 190 -15.35 -15.66 9.19
C ILE A 190 -16.23 -15.33 10.40
N ASP A 191 -16.09 -16.08 11.48
CA ASP A 191 -16.86 -15.88 12.71
C ASP A 191 -16.52 -14.55 13.38
N VAL A 192 -15.25 -14.16 13.37
CA VAL A 192 -14.79 -12.84 13.85
C VAL A 192 -15.41 -11.70 13.03
N VAL A 193 -15.44 -11.81 11.70
CA VAL A 193 -16.11 -10.81 10.84
C VAL A 193 -17.59 -10.72 11.18
N ARG A 194 -18.28 -11.87 11.30
CA ARG A 194 -19.72 -11.91 11.61
C ARG A 194 -20.02 -11.26 12.97
N ALA A 195 -19.15 -11.48 13.95
CA ALA A 195 -19.29 -10.88 15.27
C ALA A 195 -19.03 -9.37 15.26
N ALA A 196 -18.08 -8.89 14.47
CA ALA A 196 -17.68 -7.49 14.39
C ALA A 196 -18.67 -6.64 13.56
N TYR A 197 -19.08 -7.13 12.38
CA TYR A 197 -19.92 -6.40 11.42
C TYR A 197 -21.41 -6.69 11.61
N ARG A 198 -21.93 -6.42 12.79
CA ARG A 198 -23.34 -6.62 13.14
C ARG A 198 -24.15 -5.31 13.05
N ALA A 199 -25.46 -5.45 12.89
CA ALA A 199 -26.37 -4.29 12.87
C ALA A 199 -26.23 -3.45 14.15
N GLY A 200 -26.37 -2.13 14.01
CA GLY A 200 -26.30 -1.18 15.11
C GLY A 200 -24.89 -0.77 15.56
N THR A 201 -23.83 -1.26 14.87
CA THR A 201 -22.47 -0.79 15.09
C THR A 201 -22.10 0.34 14.10
N THR A 202 -20.96 1.00 14.33
CA THR A 202 -20.37 1.96 13.39
C THR A 202 -19.30 1.28 12.53
N VAL A 203 -18.89 1.93 11.42
CA VAL A 203 -17.79 1.46 10.56
C VAL A 203 -16.51 1.30 11.37
N GLY A 204 -16.15 2.31 12.17
CA GLY A 204 -14.98 2.26 13.03
C GLY A 204 -15.09 1.22 14.14
N GLY A 205 -16.27 1.08 14.77
CA GLY A 205 -16.51 0.07 15.81
C GLY A 205 -16.38 -1.37 15.27
N ALA A 206 -16.91 -1.64 14.09
CA ALA A 206 -16.75 -2.92 13.41
C ALA A 206 -15.28 -3.21 13.08
N TYR A 207 -14.56 -2.22 12.55
CA TYR A 207 -13.14 -2.34 12.23
C TYR A 207 -12.28 -2.62 13.47
N LEU A 208 -12.49 -1.85 14.56
CA LEU A 208 -11.78 -2.07 15.84
C LEU A 208 -12.02 -3.45 16.41
N SER A 209 -13.30 -3.89 16.45
CA SER A 209 -13.64 -5.21 16.96
C SER A 209 -12.98 -6.31 16.15
N LEU A 210 -13.01 -6.20 14.82
CA LEU A 210 -12.36 -7.15 13.92
C LEU A 210 -10.85 -7.21 14.17
N LEU A 211 -10.17 -6.05 14.16
CA LEU A 211 -8.71 -6.01 14.33
C LEU A 211 -8.27 -6.51 15.71
N ARG A 212 -8.99 -6.13 16.77
CA ARG A 212 -8.72 -6.63 18.11
C ARG A 212 -8.72 -8.16 18.15
N ASP A 213 -9.79 -8.78 17.63
CA ASP A 213 -9.97 -10.23 17.74
C ASP A 213 -9.02 -11.00 16.81
N LEU A 214 -8.56 -10.37 15.71
CA LEU A 214 -7.59 -10.97 14.79
C LEU A 214 -6.13 -10.74 15.21
N PHE A 215 -5.80 -9.64 15.88
CA PHE A 215 -4.42 -9.26 16.20
C PHE A 215 -4.01 -9.63 17.63
N GLU A 216 -4.98 -9.79 18.55
CA GLU A 216 -4.70 -10.15 19.94
C GLU A 216 -3.86 -11.44 20.07
N PRO A 217 -4.15 -12.53 19.33
CA PRO A 217 -3.35 -13.75 19.43
C PRO A 217 -1.88 -13.59 19.05
N PHE A 218 -1.54 -12.55 18.29
CA PHE A 218 -0.16 -12.20 17.93
C PHE A 218 0.49 -11.24 18.93
N GLY A 219 -0.25 -10.77 19.93
CA GLY A 219 0.27 -9.80 20.91
C GLY A 219 0.37 -8.38 20.36
N ILE A 220 -0.44 -8.02 19.35
CA ILE A 220 -0.52 -6.67 18.78
C ILE A 220 -1.69 -5.93 19.43
N ALA A 221 -1.40 -4.81 20.10
CA ALA A 221 -2.44 -3.94 20.65
C ALA A 221 -3.06 -3.06 19.56
N VAL A 222 -4.38 -2.83 19.62
CA VAL A 222 -5.08 -1.93 18.71
C VAL A 222 -5.50 -0.68 19.47
N LEU A 223 -5.11 0.49 18.94
CA LEU A 223 -5.42 1.80 19.51
C LEU A 223 -6.51 2.48 18.67
N ASP A 224 -7.58 2.92 19.32
CA ASP A 224 -8.64 3.73 18.71
C ASP A 224 -8.26 5.23 18.72
N ALA A 225 -7.92 5.75 17.55
CA ALA A 225 -7.55 7.15 17.38
C ALA A 225 -8.71 8.14 17.69
N ALA A 226 -9.95 7.70 17.60
CA ALA A 226 -11.13 8.54 17.86
C ALA A 226 -11.52 8.58 19.35
N HIS A 227 -10.88 7.78 20.21
CA HIS A 227 -11.20 7.74 21.63
C HIS A 227 -10.88 9.06 22.34
N ALA A 228 -11.73 9.46 23.31
CA ALA A 228 -11.59 10.73 24.04
C ALA A 228 -10.21 10.88 24.73
N SER A 229 -9.64 9.81 25.28
CA SER A 229 -8.33 9.86 25.92
C SER A 229 -7.19 10.21 24.96
N ILE A 230 -7.29 9.86 23.68
CA ILE A 230 -6.32 10.28 22.65
C ILE A 230 -6.50 11.77 22.36
N ALA A 231 -7.74 12.24 22.23
CA ALA A 231 -8.03 13.67 22.06
C ALA A 231 -7.50 14.51 23.24
N GLU A 232 -7.64 14.03 24.47
CA GLU A 232 -7.12 14.67 25.67
C GLU A 232 -5.58 14.69 25.68
N ALA A 233 -4.92 13.55 25.41
CA ALA A 233 -3.47 13.45 25.34
C ALA A 233 -2.87 14.32 24.22
N ALA A 234 -3.54 14.41 23.07
CA ALA A 234 -3.11 15.19 21.92
C ALA A 234 -3.37 16.70 22.08
N ARG A 235 -4.33 17.10 22.92
CA ARG A 235 -4.82 18.47 23.02
C ARG A 235 -3.74 19.53 23.26
N PRO A 236 -2.81 19.38 24.24
CA PRO A 236 -1.76 20.38 24.45
C PRO A 236 -0.89 20.57 23.20
N LEU A 237 -0.65 19.49 22.46
CA LEU A 237 0.14 19.50 21.24
C LEU A 237 -0.60 20.15 20.07
N LEU A 238 -1.91 19.94 19.96
CA LEU A 238 -2.78 20.60 18.97
C LEU A 238 -2.87 22.10 19.22
N LEU A 239 -3.01 22.54 20.47
CA LEU A 239 -2.99 23.96 20.84
C LEU A 239 -1.62 24.59 20.52
N ARG A 240 -0.52 23.89 20.81
CA ARG A 240 0.82 24.32 20.43
C ARG A 240 0.99 24.41 18.90
N ALA A 241 0.43 23.47 18.15
CA ALA A 241 0.47 23.50 16.68
C ALA A 241 -0.34 24.68 16.12
N LEU A 242 -1.42 25.08 16.76
CA LEU A 242 -2.18 26.28 16.42
C LEU A 242 -1.43 27.56 16.78
N ASP A 243 -0.85 27.65 17.96
CA ASP A 243 -0.06 28.80 18.40
C ASP A 243 1.15 29.04 17.46
N ARG A 244 1.76 27.97 16.94
CA ARG A 244 2.90 28.01 16.01
C ARG A 244 2.52 27.81 14.54
N ALA A 245 1.25 28.02 14.17
CA ALA A 245 0.75 27.67 12.83
C ALA A 245 1.50 28.35 11.68
N SER A 246 1.92 29.61 11.85
CA SER A 246 2.74 30.32 10.85
C SER A 246 4.13 29.70 10.67
N VAL A 247 4.80 29.39 11.79
CA VAL A 247 6.14 28.75 11.76
C VAL A 247 6.07 27.37 11.08
N VAL A 248 5.01 26.61 11.36
CA VAL A 248 4.77 25.30 10.72
C VAL A 248 4.50 25.47 9.22
N ALA A 249 3.70 26.46 8.82
CA ALA A 249 3.40 26.74 7.42
C ALA A 249 4.68 27.14 6.65
N ASP A 250 5.54 28.00 7.23
CA ASP A 250 6.81 28.36 6.62
C ASP A 250 7.75 27.16 6.44
N ALA A 251 7.89 26.33 7.48
CA ALA A 251 8.72 25.13 7.42
C ALA A 251 8.22 24.10 6.36
N LEU A 252 6.91 23.98 6.19
CA LEU A 252 6.31 23.13 5.16
C LEU A 252 6.55 23.68 3.77
N ARG A 253 6.38 24.98 3.56
CA ARG A 253 6.63 25.64 2.28
C ARG A 253 8.09 25.49 1.86
N GLU A 254 9.04 25.77 2.74
CA GLU A 254 10.46 25.60 2.49
C GLU A 254 10.81 24.14 2.13
N ARG A 255 10.21 23.17 2.83
CA ARG A 255 10.42 21.74 2.54
C ARG A 255 9.79 21.33 1.22
N ASP A 256 8.58 21.79 0.89
CA ASP A 256 7.91 21.52 -0.40
C ASP A 256 8.74 22.05 -1.57
N GLU A 257 9.24 23.30 -1.45
CA GLU A 257 10.13 23.91 -2.44
C GLU A 257 11.43 23.10 -2.62
N ALA A 258 12.05 22.65 -1.52
CA ALA A 258 13.26 21.83 -1.57
C ALA A 258 13.00 20.45 -2.23
N ILE A 259 11.87 19.81 -1.93
CA ILE A 259 11.48 18.54 -2.56
C ILE A 259 11.29 18.72 -4.07
N ARG A 260 10.61 19.79 -4.49
CA ARG A 260 10.41 20.10 -5.92
C ARG A 260 11.71 20.48 -6.63
N ALA A 261 12.56 21.28 -6.01
CA ALA A 261 13.87 21.65 -6.54
C ALA A 261 14.78 20.43 -6.75
N ALA A 262 14.64 19.41 -5.92
CA ALA A 262 15.34 18.13 -6.08
C ALA A 262 14.70 17.18 -7.11
N GLY A 263 13.65 17.60 -7.84
CA GLY A 263 13.00 16.82 -8.89
C GLY A 263 11.96 15.81 -8.40
N PHE A 264 11.51 15.90 -7.15
CA PHE A 264 10.46 15.04 -6.62
C PHE A 264 9.11 15.76 -6.57
N THR A 265 8.03 14.98 -6.49
CA THR A 265 6.68 15.48 -6.29
C THR A 265 6.23 15.15 -4.86
N PRO A 266 5.86 16.17 -4.05
CA PRO A 266 5.27 15.93 -2.73
C PRO A 266 3.98 15.11 -2.81
N GLN A 267 3.82 14.15 -1.89
CA GLN A 267 2.65 13.25 -1.88
C GLN A 267 1.38 13.95 -1.36
N VAL A 268 1.55 14.91 -0.46
CA VAL A 268 0.46 15.70 0.11
C VAL A 268 0.66 17.14 -0.33
N ALA A 269 -0.34 17.69 -1.01
CA ALA A 269 -0.31 19.11 -1.38
C ALA A 269 -0.50 19.98 -0.14
N GLU A 270 0.35 20.97 0.02
CA GLU A 270 0.09 22.05 0.95
C GLU A 270 -1.17 22.82 0.51
N VAL A 271 -2.00 23.18 1.49
CA VAL A 271 -3.12 24.11 1.25
C VAL A 271 -2.75 25.41 1.93
N PRO A 272 -2.31 26.42 1.17
CA PRO A 272 -1.85 27.70 1.72
C PRO A 272 -2.91 28.36 2.61
N GLY A 273 -2.44 28.93 3.71
CA GLY A 273 -3.32 29.64 4.67
C GLY A 273 -4.09 28.75 5.64
N LEU A 274 -3.99 27.42 5.56
CA LEU A 274 -4.63 26.49 6.49
C LEU A 274 -3.62 25.83 7.43
N SER A 275 -3.95 25.81 8.74
CA SER A 275 -3.16 25.10 9.75
C SER A 275 -3.25 23.57 9.56
N LEU A 276 -2.47 22.80 10.32
CA LEU A 276 -2.54 21.32 10.32
C LEU A 276 -3.60 20.76 11.28
N VAL A 277 -4.45 21.62 11.85
CA VAL A 277 -5.46 21.23 12.85
C VAL A 277 -6.85 21.41 12.27
N PHE A 278 -7.66 20.38 12.46
CA PHE A 278 -9.10 20.42 12.21
C PHE A 278 -9.88 20.72 13.49
N GLU A 279 -10.99 21.40 13.34
CA GLU A 279 -12.03 21.55 14.35
C GLU A 279 -13.33 20.94 13.86
N ARG A 280 -14.05 20.25 14.75
CA ARG A 280 -15.38 19.68 14.50
C ARG A 280 -16.29 20.04 15.66
N ALA A 281 -17.52 20.45 15.39
CA ALA A 281 -18.52 20.72 16.44
C ALA A 281 -18.75 19.45 17.30
N ARG A 282 -19.02 19.63 18.60
CA ARG A 282 -19.22 18.53 19.55
C ARG A 282 -20.50 17.72 19.31
N ASP A 283 -21.50 18.35 18.72
CA ASP A 283 -22.78 17.75 18.33
C ASP A 283 -22.74 17.01 16.99
N GLY A 284 -21.57 16.91 16.40
CA GLY A 284 -21.34 16.34 15.08
C GLY A 284 -21.31 17.42 14.00
N GLY A 285 -20.88 17.04 12.81
CA GLY A 285 -20.72 17.96 11.69
C GLY A 285 -19.38 17.76 10.97
N ASP A 286 -19.18 18.51 9.91
CA ASP A 286 -18.00 18.41 9.08
C ASP A 286 -16.75 18.92 9.81
N LYS A 287 -15.63 18.27 9.56
CA LYS A 287 -14.31 18.75 9.99
C LYS A 287 -13.93 19.99 9.17
N ARG A 288 -13.62 21.10 9.83
CA ARG A 288 -13.08 22.33 9.20
C ARG A 288 -11.62 22.50 9.57
N ARG A 289 -10.74 22.72 8.61
CA ARG A 289 -9.35 23.13 8.89
C ARG A 289 -9.34 24.56 9.39
N ILE A 290 -8.62 24.82 10.49
CA ILE A 290 -8.50 26.15 11.08
C ILE A 290 -7.52 26.97 10.22
N PRO A 291 -7.91 28.18 9.74
CA PRO A 291 -7.00 29.08 9.03
C PRO A 291 -5.80 29.49 9.90
N VAL A 292 -4.63 29.68 9.30
CA VAL A 292 -3.44 30.15 10.03
C VAL A 292 -3.70 31.51 10.70
N THR A 293 -4.48 32.38 10.06
CA THR A 293 -4.86 33.70 10.61
C THR A 293 -5.73 33.65 11.86
N GLU A 294 -6.49 32.57 12.04
CA GLU A 294 -7.36 32.34 13.19
C GLU A 294 -6.67 31.49 14.29
N ALA A 295 -5.60 30.79 13.93
CA ALA A 295 -5.01 29.71 14.73
C ALA A 295 -4.55 30.18 16.12
N ALA A 296 -3.83 31.29 16.21
CA ALA A 296 -3.36 31.84 17.51
C ALA A 296 -4.51 32.24 18.42
N ALA A 297 -5.57 32.86 17.87
CA ALA A 297 -6.77 33.23 18.65
C ALA A 297 -7.50 31.98 19.15
N VAL A 298 -7.53 30.92 18.32
CA VAL A 298 -8.09 29.61 18.69
C VAL A 298 -7.23 28.95 19.77
N ALA A 299 -5.92 29.01 19.71
CA ALA A 299 -5.02 28.49 20.74
C ALA A 299 -5.19 29.21 22.09
N ALA A 300 -5.25 30.54 22.06
CA ALA A 300 -5.39 31.37 23.26
C ALA A 300 -6.71 31.13 24.06
N GLN A 301 -7.77 30.67 23.38
CA GLN A 301 -9.04 30.34 24.06
C GLN A 301 -8.94 29.05 24.91
N GLY A 302 -7.88 28.24 24.75
CA GLY A 302 -7.65 27.05 25.57
C GLY A 302 -8.83 26.08 25.63
N ASP A 303 -9.20 25.65 26.82
CA ASP A 303 -10.25 24.65 27.10
C ASP A 303 -11.66 25.26 27.20
N SER A 304 -12.08 26.08 26.26
CA SER A 304 -13.45 26.61 26.26
C SER A 304 -14.47 25.47 26.03
N PRO A 305 -15.53 25.33 26.86
CA PRO A 305 -16.61 24.37 26.64
C PRO A 305 -17.35 24.55 25.30
N ARG A 306 -17.26 25.76 24.75
CA ARG A 306 -17.90 26.14 23.48
C ARG A 306 -17.10 25.68 22.25
N ARG A 307 -15.87 25.22 22.47
CA ARG A 307 -15.00 24.78 21.38
C ARG A 307 -15.35 23.36 20.91
N GLY A 308 -15.24 23.15 19.62
CA GLY A 308 -15.30 21.85 18.98
C GLY A 308 -14.13 20.91 19.37
N LEU A 309 -14.19 19.68 18.89
CA LEU A 309 -13.13 18.70 19.03
C LEU A 309 -12.01 19.02 18.03
N LEU A 310 -10.79 19.15 18.52
CA LEU A 310 -9.60 19.33 17.68
C LEU A 310 -9.03 17.98 17.25
N SER A 311 -8.56 17.89 16.02
CA SER A 311 -7.83 16.71 15.52
C SER A 311 -6.73 17.10 14.53
N PRO A 312 -5.65 16.29 14.42
CA PRO A 312 -4.56 16.57 13.49
C PRO A 312 -4.94 16.19 12.05
N ASN A 313 -4.26 16.80 11.08
CA ASN A 313 -4.23 16.29 9.73
C ASN A 313 -3.18 15.15 9.58
N VAL A 314 -3.04 14.60 8.37
CA VAL A 314 -2.12 13.49 8.05
C VAL A 314 -0.65 13.80 8.33
N LEU A 315 -0.21 15.07 8.25
CA LEU A 315 1.18 15.48 8.50
C LEU A 315 1.47 15.69 9.99
N LEU A 316 0.51 16.15 10.76
CA LEU A 316 0.66 16.41 12.20
C LEU A 316 0.46 15.14 13.04
N ARG A 317 -0.39 14.20 12.58
CA ARG A 317 -0.70 12.95 13.31
C ARG A 317 0.55 12.17 13.74
N PRO A 318 1.55 11.88 12.86
CA PRO A 318 2.73 11.12 13.27
C PRO A 318 3.59 11.84 14.31
N VAL A 319 3.60 13.16 14.30
CA VAL A 319 4.32 13.96 15.30
C VAL A 319 3.63 13.86 16.66
N ILE A 320 2.30 13.97 16.69
CA ILE A 320 1.50 13.79 17.92
C ILE A 320 1.64 12.36 18.43
N GLU A 321 1.51 11.37 17.57
CA GLU A 321 1.70 9.94 17.93
C GLU A 321 3.05 9.72 18.62
N ARG A 322 4.16 10.24 18.05
CA ARG A 322 5.49 10.16 18.64
C ARG A 322 5.60 10.88 19.99
N ALA A 323 4.86 11.95 20.18
CA ALA A 323 4.89 12.73 21.41
C ALA A 323 4.08 12.10 22.57
N ILE A 324 2.98 11.40 22.25
CA ILE A 324 2.14 10.74 23.27
C ILE A 324 2.52 9.28 23.54
N LEU A 325 3.25 8.64 22.61
CA LEU A 325 3.74 7.26 22.72
C LEU A 325 5.26 7.21 22.69
N PRO A 326 5.90 6.27 23.40
CA PRO A 326 7.35 6.02 23.29
C PRO A 326 7.69 5.32 21.97
N THR A 327 7.32 5.92 20.83
CA THR A 327 7.48 5.31 19.51
C THR A 327 8.94 5.35 19.06
N VAL A 328 9.57 4.18 18.99
CA VAL A 328 10.95 4.03 18.50
C VAL A 328 11.01 4.04 16.97
N ALA A 329 10.00 3.50 16.32
CA ALA A 329 9.83 3.49 14.87
C ALA A 329 8.35 3.42 14.49
N TYR A 330 7.99 4.07 13.38
CA TYR A 330 6.70 3.98 12.70
C TYR A 330 6.86 3.16 11.42
N VAL A 331 6.15 2.05 11.30
CA VAL A 331 6.17 1.20 10.10
C VAL A 331 5.27 1.79 9.04
N ALA A 332 5.88 2.25 7.95
CA ALA A 332 5.24 3.05 6.91
C ALA A 332 5.09 2.30 5.58
N GLY A 333 3.98 2.53 4.91
CA GLY A 333 3.78 2.19 3.50
C GLY A 333 4.41 3.23 2.56
N PRO A 334 4.40 2.98 1.22
CA PRO A 334 5.07 3.87 0.26
C PRO A 334 4.53 5.31 0.26
N GLY A 335 3.20 5.47 0.36
CA GLY A 335 2.59 6.80 0.43
C GLY A 335 2.99 7.54 1.69
N GLU A 336 3.04 6.83 2.82
CA GLU A 336 3.46 7.39 4.10
C GLU A 336 4.93 7.82 4.06
N LEU A 337 5.83 6.97 3.56
CA LEU A 337 7.23 7.31 3.36
C LEU A 337 7.39 8.59 2.53
N SER A 338 6.58 8.75 1.49
CA SER A 338 6.63 9.98 0.67
C SER A 338 6.26 11.23 1.45
N TYR A 339 5.20 11.23 2.26
CA TYR A 339 4.81 12.43 3.00
C TYR A 339 5.62 12.63 4.29
N PHE A 340 6.33 11.62 4.81
CA PHE A 340 7.20 11.80 5.96
C PHE A 340 8.31 12.82 5.74
N ALA A 341 8.72 13.07 4.49
CA ALA A 341 9.61 14.19 4.17
C ALA A 341 9.06 15.55 4.64
N LEU A 342 7.73 15.73 4.64
CA LEU A 342 7.05 16.90 5.17
C LEU A 342 6.84 16.81 6.69
N VAL A 343 6.50 15.62 7.22
CA VAL A 343 6.31 15.38 8.66
C VAL A 343 7.56 15.77 9.46
N THR A 344 8.74 15.46 8.95
CA THR A 344 10.01 15.77 9.61
C THR A 344 10.38 17.26 9.59
N ALA A 345 9.70 18.08 8.81
CA ALA A 345 9.78 19.54 8.92
C ALA A 345 8.84 20.09 10.01
N VAL A 346 7.70 19.43 10.23
CA VAL A 346 6.70 19.84 11.23
C VAL A 346 7.21 19.67 12.67
N ALA A 347 7.85 18.54 12.96
CA ALA A 347 8.25 18.21 14.33
C ALA A 347 9.22 19.25 14.94
N PRO A 348 10.36 19.63 14.28
CA PRO A 348 11.23 20.69 14.79
C PRO A 348 10.57 22.05 14.87
N ALA A 349 9.67 22.40 13.92
CA ALA A 349 8.89 23.64 13.95
C ALA A 349 8.01 23.74 15.20
N LEU A 350 7.62 22.59 15.76
CA LEU A 350 6.90 22.49 17.03
C LEU A 350 7.83 22.29 18.24
N GLY A 351 9.14 22.16 18.06
CA GLY A 351 10.09 21.81 19.12
C GLY A 351 9.83 20.41 19.68
N LEU A 352 9.48 19.45 18.82
CA LEU A 352 9.22 18.06 19.14
C LEU A 352 10.20 17.13 18.39
N ASP A 353 10.36 15.92 18.90
CA ASP A 353 11.18 14.89 18.24
C ASP A 353 10.54 14.45 16.92
N SER A 354 11.37 14.33 15.87
CA SER A 354 10.92 13.78 14.60
C SER A 354 10.63 12.28 14.70
N PRO A 355 9.45 11.82 14.23
CA PRO A 355 9.17 10.40 14.15
C PRO A 355 10.07 9.73 13.11
N LEU A 356 10.54 8.52 13.40
CA LEU A 356 11.31 7.68 12.47
C LEU A 356 10.35 6.78 11.69
N ALA A 357 10.24 6.98 10.39
CA ALA A 357 9.54 6.05 9.52
C ALA A 357 10.48 4.98 8.98
N VAL A 358 10.05 3.72 9.03
CA VAL A 358 10.74 2.59 8.43
C VAL A 358 9.84 1.89 7.41
N PRO A 359 10.38 1.34 6.30
CA PRO A 359 9.56 0.67 5.30
C PRO A 359 8.92 -0.61 5.88
N ARG A 360 7.63 -0.79 5.63
CA ARG A 360 6.95 -2.06 5.93
C ARG A 360 7.43 -3.17 4.99
N TRP A 361 7.27 -4.39 5.43
CA TRP A 361 7.37 -5.55 4.56
C TRP A 361 6.25 -5.56 3.51
N SER A 362 6.56 -5.98 2.29
CA SER A 362 5.64 -6.11 1.16
C SER A 362 5.63 -7.55 0.66
N THR A 363 4.46 -8.05 0.25
CA THR A 363 4.30 -9.46 -0.09
C THR A 363 3.31 -9.72 -1.22
N THR A 364 3.51 -10.85 -1.89
CA THR A 364 2.54 -11.50 -2.77
C THR A 364 2.29 -12.92 -2.27
N ILE A 365 1.02 -13.32 -2.21
CA ILE A 365 0.58 -14.67 -1.84
C ILE A 365 0.23 -15.42 -3.13
N LEU A 366 0.96 -16.50 -3.40
CA LEU A 366 0.74 -17.39 -4.53
C LEU A 366 0.02 -18.65 -4.05
N GLU A 367 -1.26 -18.74 -4.32
CA GLU A 367 -2.04 -19.93 -4.00
C GLU A 367 -1.75 -21.07 -4.99
N PRO A 368 -1.87 -22.35 -4.56
CA PRO A 368 -1.52 -23.50 -5.39
C PRO A 368 -2.24 -23.56 -6.73
N HIS A 369 -3.50 -23.08 -6.78
CA HIS A 369 -4.25 -23.06 -8.05
C HIS A 369 -3.72 -22.00 -9.02
N VAL A 370 -3.26 -20.85 -8.52
CA VAL A 370 -2.62 -19.81 -9.34
C VAL A 370 -1.30 -20.30 -9.92
N VAL A 371 -0.47 -20.93 -9.08
CA VAL A 371 0.81 -21.55 -9.53
C VAL A 371 0.55 -22.57 -10.63
N ARG A 372 -0.48 -23.42 -10.50
CA ARG A 372 -0.84 -24.40 -11.55
C ARG A 372 -1.26 -23.72 -12.85
N ILE A 373 -2.07 -22.66 -12.79
CA ILE A 373 -2.48 -21.91 -13.98
C ILE A 373 -1.24 -21.32 -14.68
N LEU A 374 -0.37 -20.64 -13.94
CA LEU A 374 0.86 -20.06 -14.51
C LEU A 374 1.72 -21.13 -15.20
N SER A 375 1.96 -22.25 -14.51
CA SER A 375 2.78 -23.35 -15.05
C SER A 375 2.14 -24.01 -16.26
N SER A 376 0.82 -24.31 -16.23
CA SER A 376 0.14 -25.02 -17.32
C SER A 376 0.02 -24.19 -18.59
N LEU A 377 -0.09 -22.86 -18.46
CA LEU A 377 -0.20 -21.94 -19.59
C LEU A 377 1.16 -21.34 -20.01
N GLY A 378 2.25 -21.66 -19.28
CA GLY A 378 3.56 -21.08 -19.51
C GLY A 378 3.52 -19.56 -19.42
N LEU A 379 2.87 -19.01 -18.36
CA LEU A 379 2.72 -17.59 -18.12
C LEU A 379 3.71 -17.13 -17.06
N GLU A 380 4.31 -15.98 -17.32
CA GLU A 380 5.04 -15.24 -16.31
C GLU A 380 4.11 -14.25 -15.60
N GLU A 381 4.35 -14.01 -14.31
CA GLU A 381 3.53 -13.09 -13.53
C GLU A 381 3.55 -11.66 -14.10
N ALA A 382 4.71 -11.22 -14.62
CA ALA A 382 4.87 -9.91 -15.23
C ALA A 382 3.91 -9.68 -16.42
N GLU A 383 3.59 -10.75 -17.17
CA GLU A 383 2.64 -10.66 -18.29
C GLU A 383 1.21 -10.35 -17.83
N LEU A 384 0.86 -10.73 -16.57
CA LEU A 384 -0.46 -10.47 -16.00
C LEU A 384 -0.62 -9.04 -15.48
N ALA A 385 0.48 -8.32 -15.25
CA ALA A 385 0.44 -6.91 -14.83
C ALA A 385 -0.13 -6.01 -15.94
N GLU A 386 0.16 -6.34 -17.21
CA GLU A 386 -0.32 -5.58 -18.36
C GLU A 386 -1.68 -6.14 -18.86
N PRO A 387 -2.72 -5.27 -19.01
CA PRO A 387 -3.98 -5.71 -19.56
C PRO A 387 -3.82 -6.34 -20.94
N HIS A 388 -4.44 -7.51 -21.12
CA HIS A 388 -4.53 -8.21 -22.40
C HIS A 388 -3.23 -8.74 -23.01
N ARG A 389 -2.07 -8.61 -22.34
CA ARG A 389 -0.79 -9.11 -22.87
C ARG A 389 -0.76 -10.65 -22.92
N ALA A 390 -1.05 -11.29 -21.80
CA ALA A 390 -1.11 -12.74 -21.69
C ALA A 390 -2.19 -13.36 -22.61
N GLU A 391 -3.39 -12.80 -22.59
CA GLU A 391 -4.50 -13.24 -23.45
C GLU A 391 -4.17 -13.07 -24.94
N GLY A 392 -3.51 -11.96 -25.30
CA GLY A 392 -3.09 -11.72 -26.69
C GLY A 392 -2.03 -12.71 -27.15
N ARG A 393 -1.04 -13.02 -26.31
CA ARG A 393 0.01 -13.99 -26.61
C ARG A 393 -0.56 -15.40 -26.80
N LEU A 394 -1.37 -15.87 -25.87
CA LEU A 394 -1.97 -17.21 -25.95
C LEU A 394 -2.99 -17.34 -27.08
N ALA A 395 -3.78 -16.30 -27.35
CA ALA A 395 -4.68 -16.29 -28.49
C ALA A 395 -3.94 -16.35 -29.85
N ARG A 396 -2.79 -15.68 -29.96
CA ARG A 396 -1.93 -15.81 -31.15
C ARG A 396 -1.35 -17.23 -31.26
N LYS A 397 -0.91 -17.82 -30.14
CA LYS A 397 -0.40 -19.20 -30.12
C LYS A 397 -1.47 -20.22 -30.52
N ALA A 398 -2.74 -19.95 -30.23
CA ALA A 398 -3.89 -20.79 -30.60
C ALA A 398 -4.33 -20.60 -32.05
N MET A 399 -3.83 -19.60 -32.79
CA MET A 399 -4.09 -19.45 -34.21
C MET A 399 -3.43 -20.59 -35.00
N SER A 400 -4.10 -21.06 -36.06
CA SER A 400 -3.49 -22.07 -36.94
C SER A 400 -2.21 -21.52 -37.57
N PRO A 401 -1.17 -22.34 -37.72
CA PRO A 401 0.08 -21.92 -38.36
C PRO A 401 -0.11 -21.35 -39.78
N ALA A 402 -1.15 -21.83 -40.48
CA ALA A 402 -1.50 -21.33 -41.81
C ALA A 402 -2.01 -19.89 -41.75
N LEU A 403 -2.90 -19.55 -40.79
CA LEU A 403 -3.42 -18.21 -40.61
C LEU A 403 -2.33 -17.24 -40.15
N ALA A 404 -1.47 -17.66 -39.23
CA ALA A 404 -0.36 -16.83 -38.74
C ALA A 404 0.61 -16.49 -39.90
N ARG A 405 0.95 -17.47 -40.74
CA ARG A 405 1.79 -17.27 -41.95
C ARG A 405 1.11 -16.32 -42.92
N ALA A 406 -0.15 -16.56 -43.28
CA ALA A 406 -0.87 -15.70 -44.22
C ALA A 406 -0.91 -14.23 -43.79
N LEU A 407 -1.01 -13.94 -42.47
CA LEU A 407 -0.96 -12.57 -41.94
C LEU A 407 0.46 -11.96 -42.04
N ALA A 408 1.49 -12.78 -41.78
CA ALA A 408 2.88 -12.33 -41.90
C ALA A 408 3.23 -12.04 -43.38
N ASP A 409 2.85 -12.95 -44.31
CA ASP A 409 3.05 -12.79 -45.73
C ASP A 409 2.35 -11.54 -46.26
N LEU A 410 1.10 -11.30 -45.83
CA LEU A 410 0.35 -10.08 -46.20
C LEU A 410 1.06 -8.80 -45.78
N ARG A 411 1.63 -8.76 -44.56
CA ARG A 411 2.42 -7.60 -44.10
C ARG A 411 3.68 -7.41 -44.91
N GLN A 412 4.40 -8.48 -45.15
CA GLN A 412 5.65 -8.44 -45.94
C GLN A 412 5.38 -7.94 -47.36
N GLU A 413 4.36 -8.45 -48.01
CA GLU A 413 4.00 -8.08 -49.37
C GLU A 413 3.55 -6.59 -49.45
N VAL A 414 2.76 -6.13 -48.49
CA VAL A 414 2.38 -4.70 -48.42
C VAL A 414 3.63 -3.82 -48.25
N GLY A 415 4.55 -4.17 -47.35
CA GLY A 415 5.79 -3.42 -47.16
C GLY A 415 6.67 -3.41 -48.41
N ARG A 416 6.81 -4.56 -49.07
CA ARG A 416 7.57 -4.70 -50.33
C ARG A 416 7.00 -3.83 -51.45
N HIS A 417 5.70 -3.90 -51.66
CA HIS A 417 5.04 -3.11 -52.70
C HIS A 417 5.04 -1.61 -52.43
N SER A 418 4.87 -1.20 -51.18
CA SER A 418 4.98 0.23 -50.79
C SER A 418 6.40 0.77 -51.02
N GLY A 419 7.43 -0.01 -50.67
CA GLY A 419 8.82 0.32 -50.95
C GLY A 419 9.09 0.46 -52.47
N ALA A 420 8.55 -0.45 -53.28
CA ALA A 420 8.70 -0.39 -54.74
C ALA A 420 8.00 0.86 -55.32
N VAL A 421 6.84 1.27 -54.79
CA VAL A 421 6.18 2.52 -55.21
C VAL A 421 7.02 3.74 -54.81
N SER A 422 7.59 3.76 -53.58
CA SER A 422 8.49 4.86 -53.15
C SER A 422 9.70 5.00 -54.07
N SER A 423 10.39 3.88 -54.39
CA SER A 423 11.55 3.89 -55.28
C SER A 423 11.19 4.33 -56.71
N ALA A 424 10.03 3.89 -57.22
CA ALA A 424 9.58 4.29 -58.54
C ALA A 424 9.18 5.79 -58.59
N LEU A 425 8.66 6.32 -57.51
CA LEU A 425 8.32 7.74 -57.39
C LEU A 425 9.61 8.59 -57.33
N GLU A 426 10.62 8.18 -56.57
CA GLU A 426 11.92 8.85 -56.49
C GLU A 426 12.64 8.89 -57.83
N ALA A 427 12.45 7.87 -58.66
CA ALA A 427 13.02 7.79 -60.01
C ALA A 427 12.18 8.56 -61.05
N SER A 428 11.04 9.12 -60.67
CA SER A 428 10.11 9.88 -61.57
C SER A 428 10.25 11.37 -61.35
N ASP A 429 9.94 12.18 -62.39
CA ASP A 429 9.89 13.64 -62.29
C ASP A 429 8.60 14.19 -61.64
N LEU A 430 7.80 13.33 -60.97
CA LEU A 430 6.58 13.74 -60.32
C LEU A 430 6.86 14.49 -59.01
N PRO A 431 6.34 15.72 -58.85
CA PRO A 431 6.58 16.52 -57.63
C PRO A 431 5.68 16.05 -56.46
N LEU A 432 5.75 14.77 -56.08
CA LEU A 432 5.02 14.23 -54.95
C LEU A 432 5.97 13.96 -53.79
N PRO A 433 5.75 14.54 -52.61
CA PRO A 433 6.59 14.28 -51.44
C PRO A 433 6.49 12.82 -51.00
N THR A 434 7.63 12.17 -50.66
CA THR A 434 7.66 10.79 -50.16
C THR A 434 6.79 10.57 -48.92
N GLN A 435 6.57 11.61 -48.12
CA GLN A 435 5.65 11.64 -46.96
C GLN A 435 4.21 11.21 -47.28
N VAL A 436 3.78 11.37 -48.55
CA VAL A 436 2.45 10.91 -49.01
C VAL A 436 2.40 9.37 -49.01
N ILE A 437 3.47 8.72 -49.52
CA ILE A 437 3.58 7.27 -49.52
C ILE A 437 3.72 6.73 -48.10
N ASP A 438 4.53 7.38 -47.25
CA ASP A 438 4.65 7.04 -45.82
C ASP A 438 3.30 7.15 -45.10
N GLY A 439 2.51 8.18 -45.44
CA GLY A 439 1.17 8.36 -44.90
C GLY A 439 0.22 7.23 -45.31
N ALA A 440 0.26 6.84 -46.59
CA ALA A 440 -0.51 5.72 -47.12
C ALA A 440 -0.10 4.40 -46.49
N GLN A 441 1.22 4.14 -46.34
CA GLN A 441 1.75 2.97 -45.67
C GLN A 441 1.25 2.88 -44.22
N ARG A 442 1.37 3.94 -43.44
CA ARG A 442 0.84 3.98 -42.07
C ARG A 442 -0.66 3.67 -41.99
N ALA A 443 -1.44 4.18 -42.96
CA ALA A 443 -2.88 3.90 -43.01
C ALA A 443 -3.19 2.43 -43.29
N ILE A 444 -2.42 1.77 -44.18
CA ILE A 444 -2.53 0.35 -44.48
C ILE A 444 -2.11 -0.47 -43.25
N ASP A 445 -0.97 -0.17 -42.64
CA ASP A 445 -0.49 -0.85 -41.44
C ASP A 445 -1.51 -0.79 -40.31
N HIS A 446 -2.13 0.36 -40.08
CA HIS A 446 -3.20 0.51 -39.10
C HIS A 446 -4.42 -0.37 -39.42
N ARG A 447 -4.78 -0.55 -40.69
CA ARG A 447 -5.86 -1.46 -41.12
C ARG A 447 -5.50 -2.92 -40.90
N LEU A 448 -4.26 -3.32 -41.19
CA LEU A 448 -3.73 -4.67 -40.92
C LEU A 448 -3.71 -4.98 -39.43
N GLU A 449 -3.25 -4.05 -38.60
CA GLU A 449 -3.33 -4.18 -37.14
C GLU A 449 -4.77 -4.33 -36.63
N ARG A 450 -5.70 -3.57 -37.21
CA ARG A 450 -7.13 -3.69 -36.87
C ARG A 450 -7.70 -5.06 -37.26
N LEU A 451 -7.29 -5.62 -38.42
CA LEU A 451 -7.67 -6.96 -38.85
C LEU A 451 -7.11 -8.00 -37.87
N GLU A 452 -5.83 -7.92 -37.53
CA GLU A 452 -5.19 -8.83 -36.58
C GLU A 452 -5.87 -8.77 -35.21
N ARG A 453 -6.15 -7.57 -34.68
CA ARG A 453 -6.92 -7.42 -33.44
C ARG A 453 -8.27 -8.12 -33.47
N ARG A 454 -9.00 -8.08 -34.60
CA ARG A 454 -10.27 -8.79 -34.76
C ARG A 454 -10.10 -10.31 -34.79
N ILE A 455 -9.06 -10.82 -35.44
CA ILE A 455 -8.73 -12.24 -35.48
C ILE A 455 -8.35 -12.74 -34.09
N VAL A 456 -7.48 -12.02 -33.36
CA VAL A 456 -7.11 -12.31 -31.98
C VAL A 456 -8.34 -12.30 -31.06
N ALA A 457 -9.25 -11.34 -31.24
CA ALA A 457 -10.50 -11.30 -30.47
C ALA A 457 -11.42 -12.49 -30.74
N ALA A 458 -11.44 -13.00 -32.00
CA ALA A 458 -12.20 -14.21 -32.35
C ALA A 458 -11.54 -15.46 -31.73
N ALA A 459 -10.21 -15.56 -31.76
CA ALA A 459 -9.48 -16.63 -31.10
C ALA A 459 -9.71 -16.65 -29.59
N LYS A 460 -9.65 -15.50 -28.91
CA LYS A 460 -9.98 -15.37 -27.48
C LYS A 460 -11.38 -15.91 -27.15
N ARG A 461 -12.38 -15.61 -27.96
CA ARG A 461 -13.75 -16.11 -27.73
C ARG A 461 -13.86 -17.63 -27.86
N ARG A 462 -13.04 -18.26 -28.68
CA ARG A 462 -12.99 -19.71 -28.83
C ARG A 462 -12.34 -20.41 -27.65
N GLU A 463 -11.33 -19.78 -27.04
CA GLU A 463 -10.51 -20.31 -25.93
C GLU A 463 -11.04 -19.84 -24.57
N THR A 464 -12.35 -19.99 -24.32
CA THR A 464 -13.03 -19.45 -23.13
C THR A 464 -12.43 -19.94 -21.82
N GLU A 465 -12.08 -21.21 -21.70
CA GLU A 465 -11.49 -21.79 -20.49
C GLU A 465 -10.11 -21.17 -20.20
N THR A 466 -9.24 -21.11 -21.21
CA THR A 466 -7.92 -20.48 -21.10
C THR A 466 -8.04 -19.01 -20.69
N MET A 467 -8.98 -18.27 -21.28
CA MET A 467 -9.22 -16.86 -20.93
C MET A 467 -9.70 -16.73 -19.49
N THR A 468 -10.56 -17.62 -19.01
CA THR A 468 -11.02 -17.67 -17.63
C THR A 468 -9.89 -17.96 -16.66
N GLN A 469 -9.00 -18.89 -16.99
CA GLN A 469 -7.83 -19.20 -16.17
C GLN A 469 -6.86 -18.00 -16.06
N ILE A 470 -6.59 -17.32 -17.20
CA ILE A 470 -5.77 -16.09 -17.19
C ILE A 470 -6.42 -15.02 -16.31
N ALA A 471 -7.73 -14.79 -16.47
CA ALA A 471 -8.45 -13.81 -15.69
C ALA A 471 -8.44 -14.15 -14.19
N THR A 472 -8.55 -15.43 -13.83
CA THR A 472 -8.43 -15.92 -12.45
C THR A 472 -7.03 -15.63 -11.88
N ALA A 473 -5.97 -15.99 -12.57
CA ALA A 473 -4.60 -15.73 -12.14
C ALA A 473 -4.32 -14.23 -12.03
N ARG A 474 -4.80 -13.43 -12.99
CA ARG A 474 -4.68 -11.99 -12.95
C ARG A 474 -5.48 -11.36 -11.81
N GLY A 475 -6.71 -11.81 -11.56
CA GLY A 475 -7.52 -11.35 -10.44
C GLY A 475 -6.90 -11.68 -9.08
N ALA A 476 -6.15 -12.78 -9.00
CA ALA A 476 -5.41 -13.14 -7.79
C ALA A 476 -4.13 -12.31 -7.59
N LEU A 477 -3.39 -11.94 -8.65
CA LEU A 477 -2.08 -11.28 -8.54
C LEU A 477 -2.13 -9.77 -8.81
N PHE A 478 -3.00 -9.33 -9.70
CA PHE A 478 -3.19 -7.93 -10.10
C PHE A 478 -4.69 -7.55 -10.07
N PRO A 479 -5.37 -7.73 -8.92
CA PRO A 479 -6.78 -7.42 -8.77
C PRO A 479 -7.05 -5.95 -9.11
N LEU A 480 -8.09 -5.71 -9.91
CA LEU A 480 -8.50 -4.36 -10.31
C LEU A 480 -7.36 -3.51 -10.92
N GLY A 481 -6.34 -4.16 -11.51
CA GLY A 481 -5.20 -3.50 -12.13
C GLY A 481 -4.12 -2.98 -11.16
N THR A 482 -4.18 -3.36 -9.89
CA THR A 482 -3.17 -2.99 -8.89
C THR A 482 -2.50 -4.23 -8.27
N ARG A 483 -1.43 -4.05 -7.50
CA ARG A 483 -0.78 -5.16 -6.78
C ARG A 483 -1.75 -5.83 -5.81
N GLN A 484 -1.66 -7.15 -5.69
CA GLN A 484 -2.49 -7.98 -4.82
C GLN A 484 -2.66 -7.40 -3.41
N GLU A 485 -1.56 -7.05 -2.74
CA GLU A 485 -1.59 -6.56 -1.36
C GLU A 485 -2.34 -5.23 -1.17
N ARG A 486 -2.57 -4.47 -2.26
CA ARG A 486 -3.26 -3.18 -2.21
C ARG A 486 -4.77 -3.28 -2.37
N ALA A 487 -5.29 -4.42 -2.80
CA ALA A 487 -6.72 -4.57 -3.06
C ALA A 487 -7.34 -5.80 -2.38
N LEU A 488 -6.69 -6.97 -2.43
CA LEU A 488 -7.31 -8.18 -1.90
C LEU A 488 -7.37 -8.19 -0.38
N ASN A 489 -8.53 -8.64 0.12
CA ASN A 489 -8.76 -8.90 1.53
C ASN A 489 -7.99 -10.15 1.99
N MET A 490 -7.47 -10.13 3.23
CA MET A 490 -6.70 -11.23 3.80
C MET A 490 -7.56 -12.42 4.27
N LEU A 491 -8.82 -12.17 4.63
CA LEU A 491 -9.67 -13.18 5.28
C LEU A 491 -9.91 -14.44 4.44
N PRO A 492 -10.13 -14.36 3.09
CA PRO A 492 -10.24 -15.57 2.27
C PRO A 492 -8.98 -16.45 2.30
N PHE A 493 -7.78 -15.85 2.38
CA PHE A 493 -6.53 -16.62 2.50
C PHE A 493 -6.44 -17.30 3.86
N MET A 494 -6.82 -16.60 4.94
CA MET A 494 -6.85 -17.18 6.29
C MET A 494 -7.88 -18.32 6.37
N ALA A 495 -9.07 -18.13 5.83
CA ALA A 495 -10.11 -19.15 5.83
C ALA A 495 -9.68 -20.42 5.06
N ARG A 496 -9.01 -20.28 3.92
CA ARG A 496 -8.57 -21.41 3.09
C ARG A 496 -7.33 -22.12 3.60
N HIS A 497 -6.42 -21.41 4.28
CA HIS A 497 -5.09 -21.93 4.62
C HIS A 497 -4.81 -21.96 6.13
N GLY A 498 -5.70 -21.42 6.97
CA GLY A 498 -5.55 -21.39 8.43
C GLY A 498 -4.23 -20.75 8.87
N ASN A 499 -3.60 -21.32 9.89
CA ASN A 499 -2.36 -20.80 10.46
C ASN A 499 -1.16 -20.85 9.49
N VAL A 500 -1.17 -21.74 8.48
CA VAL A 500 -0.06 -21.86 7.53
C VAL A 500 0.23 -20.54 6.84
N ILE A 501 -0.80 -19.77 6.45
CA ILE A 501 -0.60 -18.50 5.76
C ILE A 501 -0.07 -17.42 6.71
N THR A 502 -0.58 -17.35 7.92
CA THR A 502 -0.13 -16.37 8.93
C THR A 502 1.29 -16.63 9.39
N ASP A 503 1.67 -17.89 9.62
CA ASP A 503 3.04 -18.28 10.00
C ASP A 503 4.05 -17.93 8.91
N ARG A 504 3.69 -18.15 7.63
CA ARG A 504 4.54 -17.75 6.49
C ARG A 504 4.68 -16.24 6.37
N MET A 505 3.61 -15.49 6.60
CA MET A 505 3.65 -14.03 6.61
C MET A 505 4.53 -13.50 7.78
N ILE A 506 4.40 -14.07 8.97
CA ILE A 506 5.25 -13.72 10.12
C ILE A 506 6.72 -14.02 9.80
N THR A 507 7.01 -15.16 9.18
CA THR A 507 8.38 -15.52 8.76
C THR A 507 8.96 -14.49 7.80
N GLY A 508 8.20 -14.06 6.80
CA GLY A 508 8.63 -13.01 5.86
C GLY A 508 8.84 -11.65 6.53
N ALA A 509 7.92 -11.25 7.41
CA ALA A 509 8.02 -10.01 8.18
C ALA A 509 9.25 -10.02 9.12
N ARG A 510 9.55 -11.15 9.77
CA ARG A 510 10.75 -11.31 10.62
C ARG A 510 12.05 -11.21 9.81
N ALA A 511 12.10 -11.82 8.63
CA ALA A 511 13.27 -11.68 7.75
C ALA A 511 13.52 -10.22 7.37
N HIS A 512 12.45 -9.47 7.07
CA HIS A 512 12.53 -8.05 6.78
C HIS A 512 12.96 -7.22 8.01
N ALA A 513 12.43 -7.52 9.19
CA ALA A 513 12.80 -6.83 10.43
C ALA A 513 14.28 -7.05 10.82
N ARG A 514 14.79 -8.27 10.69
CA ARG A 514 16.23 -8.56 10.89
C ARG A 514 17.09 -7.75 9.94
N TRP A 515 16.72 -7.65 8.68
CA TRP A 515 17.42 -6.79 7.74
C TRP A 515 17.38 -5.32 8.18
N LEU A 516 16.23 -4.80 8.65
CA LEU A 516 16.12 -3.43 9.14
C LEU A 516 17.01 -3.17 10.36
N VAL A 517 17.10 -4.11 11.29
CA VAL A 517 17.89 -3.95 12.53
C VAL A 517 19.39 -4.08 12.26
N GLY A 518 19.80 -5.04 11.46
CA GLY A 518 21.21 -5.26 11.10
C GLY A 518 21.68 -4.47 9.88
N ARG A 519 20.76 -3.99 9.04
CA ARG A 519 21.01 -3.27 7.76
C ARG A 519 22.15 -3.84 6.91
N ASN A 520 22.33 -5.15 6.94
CA ASN A 520 23.27 -5.78 6.03
C ASN A 520 22.68 -5.79 4.60
N PRO A 521 23.30 -5.08 3.62
CA PRO A 521 22.81 -5.03 2.24
C PRO A 521 22.67 -6.40 1.59
N GLU A 522 23.53 -7.36 1.93
CA GLU A 522 23.52 -8.71 1.36
C GLU A 522 22.30 -9.53 1.82
N THR A 523 21.72 -9.21 2.97
CA THR A 523 20.54 -9.88 3.52
C THR A 523 19.22 -9.15 3.22
N ASN A 524 19.25 -8.10 2.38
CA ASN A 524 18.04 -7.36 2.01
C ASN A 524 17.06 -8.26 1.23
N PRO A 525 15.94 -8.70 1.83
CA PRO A 525 15.03 -9.63 1.19
C PRO A 525 14.32 -9.02 -0.03
N SER A 526 14.18 -7.71 -0.07
CA SER A 526 13.59 -7.00 -1.22
C SER A 526 14.57 -6.92 -2.41
N ALA A 527 15.86 -6.73 -2.16
CA ALA A 527 16.88 -6.74 -3.20
C ALA A 527 17.06 -8.16 -3.78
N ALA A 528 17.05 -9.20 -2.95
CA ALA A 528 17.08 -10.59 -3.38
C ALA A 528 15.87 -10.94 -4.27
N ALA A 529 14.66 -10.51 -3.88
CA ALA A 529 13.44 -10.70 -4.67
C ALA A 529 13.50 -9.96 -6.03
N GLN A 530 14.08 -8.76 -6.06
CA GLN A 530 14.27 -8.00 -7.29
C GLN A 530 15.32 -8.63 -8.22
N ALA A 531 16.41 -9.14 -7.66
CA ALA A 531 17.45 -9.85 -8.41
C ALA A 531 16.88 -11.15 -9.03
N ALA A 532 16.11 -11.93 -8.27
CA ALA A 532 15.46 -13.15 -8.76
C ALA A 532 14.50 -12.86 -9.93
N ARG A 533 13.73 -11.76 -9.87
CA ARG A 533 12.86 -11.34 -10.97
C ARG A 533 13.62 -10.93 -12.23
N ARG A 534 14.76 -10.25 -12.08
CA ARG A 534 15.60 -9.84 -13.22
C ARG A 534 16.25 -11.07 -13.89
N ALA A 535 16.66 -12.05 -13.10
CA ALA A 535 17.22 -13.30 -13.61
C ALA A 535 16.18 -14.08 -14.43
N SER A 536 14.94 -14.21 -13.92
CA SER A 536 13.87 -14.91 -14.66
C SER A 536 13.44 -14.19 -15.94
N SER A 537 13.49 -12.84 -15.98
CA SER A 537 13.16 -12.08 -17.19
C SER A 537 14.29 -12.09 -18.25
N SER A 538 15.56 -12.27 -17.84
CA SER A 538 16.69 -12.34 -18.78
C SER A 538 16.83 -13.71 -19.45
N GLU A 539 16.39 -14.80 -18.81
CA GLU A 539 16.36 -16.13 -19.42
C GLU A 539 15.30 -16.25 -20.53
N SER A 540 14.23 -15.46 -20.48
CA SER A 540 13.20 -15.43 -21.52
C SER A 540 13.60 -14.64 -22.77
N ASP A 541 14.53 -13.70 -22.69
CA ASP A 541 15.02 -12.89 -23.83
C ASP A 541 16.12 -13.62 -24.66
N VAL A 542 16.76 -14.64 -24.10
CA VAL A 542 17.83 -15.40 -24.81
C VAL A 542 17.28 -16.40 -25.82
N SER A 543 15.98 -16.71 -25.82
CA SER A 543 15.37 -17.69 -26.72
C SER A 543 14.83 -17.13 -28.05
N ALA A 544 14.98 -15.82 -28.33
CA ALA A 544 14.67 -15.26 -29.65
C ALA A 544 15.92 -15.26 -30.54
N PRO A 545 15.91 -15.94 -31.71
CA PRO A 545 17.06 -15.92 -32.60
C PRO A 545 17.31 -14.48 -33.08
N ARG A 546 18.48 -13.94 -32.76
CA ARG A 546 18.98 -12.72 -33.39
C ARG A 546 19.17 -12.98 -34.88
N VAL A 547 18.36 -12.33 -35.70
CA VAL A 547 18.67 -12.22 -37.13
C VAL A 547 19.83 -11.22 -37.24
N GLU A 548 21.05 -11.76 -37.41
CA GLU A 548 22.20 -10.96 -37.77
C GLU A 548 21.98 -10.37 -39.16
N SER A 549 21.77 -9.05 -39.22
CA SER A 549 21.90 -8.32 -40.47
C SER A 549 23.39 -8.18 -40.80
N ALA A 550 23.88 -9.04 -41.68
CA ALA A 550 25.18 -8.87 -42.30
C ALA A 550 25.21 -7.55 -43.09
N ARG A 551 25.85 -6.53 -42.55
CA ARG A 551 26.31 -5.37 -43.30
C ARG A 551 27.63 -5.78 -43.95
N THR A 552 27.58 -6.06 -45.24
CA THR A 552 28.78 -6.08 -46.08
C THR A 552 29.35 -4.67 -46.16
N ALA A 553 30.56 -4.49 -45.66
CA ALA A 553 31.42 -3.39 -45.97
C ALA A 553 32.00 -3.66 -47.39
N ASP A 554 31.82 -2.70 -48.27
CA ASP A 554 32.78 -2.50 -49.38
C ASP A 554 32.73 -1.02 -49.85
N ALA A 555 33.98 -0.45 -49.90
CA ALA A 555 34.54 0.70 -50.61
C ALA A 555 33.90 2.08 -50.42
#